data_e2ff6c5cfaafaf7d8143ff0c63177f6c
#
_entry.id   e2ff6c5cfaafaf7d8143ff0c63177f6c
#
_cell.length_a   1.000
_cell.length_b   1.000
_cell.length_c   1.000
_cell.angle_alpha   90.00
_cell.angle_beta   90.00
_cell.angle_gamma   90.00
#
_symmetry.space_group_name_H-M   'P 1'
#
loop_
_entity.id
_entity.type
_entity.pdbx_description
1 polymer ?
#
loop_
_entity_poly.entity_id
_entity_poly.type
_entity_poly.pdbx_seq_one_letter_code
_entity_poly.pdbx_strand_id
1 'polypeptide(L)' 'MPQLLTRQNAAEYLEAKGIRSSKTTLARAAMGGDGPQYALIGRTAYYKPEWLDAWLEEQLTPHSHSLAHMTAK' A
#
# COMPACT_ATOMS: atom_id res chain seq x y z
N MET A 1 -14.54 -15.02 0.00
CA MET A 1 -13.75 -15.54 -1.08
C MET A 1 -12.54 -14.66 -1.36
N PRO A 2 -11.37 -15.24 -1.29
CA PRO A 2 -10.19 -14.42 -1.53
C PRO A 2 -10.16 -14.01 -2.99
N GLN A 3 -9.82 -12.79 -3.22
CA GLN A 3 -9.71 -12.25 -4.56
C GLN A 3 -8.36 -11.58 -4.70
N LEU A 4 -7.80 -11.80 -5.87
CA LEU A 4 -6.57 -11.11 -6.19
C LEU A 4 -6.92 -9.76 -6.78
N LEU A 5 -6.20 -8.75 -6.34
CA LEU A 5 -6.44 -7.39 -6.78
C LEU A 5 -5.31 -6.99 -7.73
N THR A 6 -5.69 -6.37 -8.83
CA THR A 6 -4.68 -5.75 -9.68
C THR A 6 -4.14 -4.52 -8.96
N ARG A 7 -3.08 -3.92 -9.51
CA ARG A 7 -2.55 -2.70 -8.89
C ARG A 7 -3.61 -1.61 -8.82
N GLN A 8 -4.42 -1.50 -9.86
CA GLN A 8 -5.46 -0.50 -9.83
C GLN A 8 -6.50 -0.80 -8.77
N ASN A 9 -6.93 -2.05 -8.69
CA ASN A 9 -7.91 -2.43 -7.68
C ASN A 9 -7.32 -2.32 -6.28
N ALA A 10 -6.06 -2.62 -6.13
CA ALA A 10 -5.40 -2.47 -4.83
C ALA A 10 -5.36 -1.00 -4.43
N ALA A 11 -5.08 -0.12 -5.38
CA ALA A 11 -5.09 1.30 -5.09
C ALA A 11 -6.47 1.76 -4.64
N GLU A 12 -7.51 1.28 -5.32
CA GLU A 12 -8.87 1.62 -4.94
C GLU A 12 -9.21 1.07 -3.56
N TYR A 13 -8.73 -0.12 -3.25
CA TYR A 13 -8.94 -0.70 -1.94
C TYR A 13 -8.32 0.18 -0.86
N LEU A 14 -7.13 0.67 -1.10
CA LEU A 14 -6.45 1.53 -0.13
C LEU A 14 -7.15 2.88 -0.03
N GLU A 15 -7.62 3.40 -1.14
CA GLU A 15 -8.34 4.67 -1.11
C GLU A 15 -9.64 4.54 -0.32
N ALA A 16 -10.30 3.41 -0.42
CA ALA A 16 -11.51 3.18 0.35
C ALA A 16 -11.23 3.19 1.83
N LYS A 17 -10.00 2.91 2.22
CA LYS A 17 -9.59 2.96 3.62
C LYS A 17 -9.03 4.31 4.02
N GLY A 18 -9.06 5.27 3.12
CA GLY A 18 -8.57 6.60 3.42
C GLY A 18 -7.11 6.82 3.07
N ILE A 19 -6.50 5.89 2.38
CA ILE A 19 -5.09 6.00 2.02
C ILE A 19 -4.98 6.46 0.58
N ARG A 20 -4.35 7.60 0.39
CA ARG A 20 -4.16 8.12 -0.94
C ARG A 20 -3.10 7.28 -1.66
N SER A 21 -3.50 6.63 -2.72
CA SER A 21 -2.55 5.87 -3.50
C SER A 21 -3.08 5.68 -4.90
N SER A 22 -2.18 5.30 -5.80
CA SER A 22 -2.54 5.05 -7.18
C SER A 22 -1.73 3.85 -7.64
N LYS A 23 -2.07 3.33 -8.82
CA LYS A 23 -1.31 2.20 -9.32
C LYS A 23 0.14 2.60 -9.59
N THR A 24 0.38 3.85 -9.94
CA THR A 24 1.74 4.32 -10.12
C THR A 24 2.50 4.31 -8.80
N THR A 25 1.83 4.74 -7.74
CA THR A 25 2.43 4.73 -6.41
C THR A 25 2.80 3.31 -5.99
N LEU A 26 1.89 2.37 -6.23
CA LEU A 26 2.15 0.98 -5.89
C LEU A 26 3.28 0.40 -6.72
N ALA A 27 3.33 0.77 -7.99
CA ALA A 27 4.39 0.28 -8.85
C ALA A 27 5.75 0.78 -8.38
N ARG A 28 5.83 2.04 -8.02
CA ARG A 28 7.07 2.61 -7.51
C ARG A 28 7.48 1.95 -6.21
N ALA A 29 6.52 1.73 -5.33
CA ALA A 29 6.81 1.08 -4.06
C ALA A 29 7.31 -0.33 -4.27
N ALA A 30 6.74 -1.04 -5.23
CA ALA A 30 7.17 -2.39 -5.54
C ALA A 30 8.60 -2.40 -6.02
N MET A 31 8.96 -1.44 -6.85
CA MET A 31 10.32 -1.38 -7.37
C MET A 31 11.32 -1.02 -6.28
N GLY A 32 10.90 -0.21 -5.33
CA GLY A 32 11.76 0.16 -4.23
C GLY A 32 11.78 -0.81 -3.08
N GLY A 33 10.90 -1.81 -3.12
CA GLY A 33 10.84 -2.80 -2.05
C GLY A 33 10.11 -2.33 -0.81
N ASP A 34 9.43 -1.20 -0.90
CA ASP A 34 8.76 -0.61 0.26
C ASP A 34 7.25 -0.81 0.25
N GLY A 35 6.73 -1.48 -0.76
CA GLY A 35 5.30 -1.62 -0.89
C GLY A 35 4.78 -2.91 -0.29
N PRO A 36 3.48 -3.13 -0.42
CA PRO A 36 2.90 -4.38 0.05
C PRO A 36 3.36 -5.55 -0.78
N GLN A 37 3.19 -6.73 -0.23
CA GLN A 37 3.51 -7.94 -0.96
C GLN A 37 2.62 -8.06 -2.19
N TYR A 38 3.17 -8.66 -3.20
CA TYR A 38 2.41 -8.93 -4.41
C TYR A 38 2.96 -10.18 -5.08
N ALA A 39 2.17 -10.75 -5.97
CA ALA A 39 2.57 -11.91 -6.74
C ALA A 39 2.48 -11.58 -8.20
N LEU A 40 3.44 -12.05 -8.96
CA LEU A 40 3.41 -11.88 -10.41
C LEU A 40 2.85 -13.14 -11.04
N ILE A 41 1.81 -12.99 -11.81
CA ILE A 41 1.25 -14.08 -12.59
C ILE A 41 1.25 -13.59 -14.02
N GLY A 42 2.08 -14.24 -14.83
CA GLY A 42 2.35 -13.69 -16.13
C GLY A 42 3.10 -12.40 -15.98
N ARG A 43 2.54 -11.32 -16.46
CA ARG A 43 3.17 -10.01 -16.34
C ARG A 43 2.37 -9.07 -15.45
N THR A 44 1.39 -9.62 -14.77
CA THR A 44 0.49 -8.80 -13.98
C THR A 44 0.77 -9.02 -12.50
N ALA A 45 0.88 -7.92 -11.77
CA ALA A 45 1.05 -7.99 -10.34
C ALA A 45 -0.32 -8.08 -9.67
N TYR A 46 -0.44 -9.00 -8.74
CA TYR A 46 -1.67 -9.21 -7.99
C TYR A 46 -1.41 -9.06 -6.52
N TYR A 47 -2.38 -8.53 -5.82
CA TYR A 47 -2.29 -8.29 -4.39
C TYR A 47 -3.42 -9.01 -3.69
N LYS A 48 -3.17 -9.43 -2.46
CA LYS A 48 -4.24 -9.93 -1.62
C LYS A 48 -4.63 -8.86 -0.64
N PRO A 49 -5.93 -8.75 -0.30
CA PRO A 49 -6.35 -7.74 0.67
C PRO A 49 -5.59 -7.85 1.99
N GLU A 50 -5.32 -9.07 2.42
CA GLU A 50 -4.60 -9.25 3.68
C GLU A 50 -3.17 -8.74 3.59
N TRP A 51 -2.56 -8.80 2.41
CA TRP A 51 -1.21 -8.26 2.23
C TRP A 51 -1.24 -6.75 2.33
N LEU A 52 -2.27 -6.13 1.77
CA LEU A 52 -2.43 -4.69 1.85
C LEU A 52 -2.67 -4.27 3.28
N ASP A 53 -3.50 -5.03 4.00
CA ASP A 53 -3.78 -4.71 5.39
C ASP A 53 -2.52 -4.80 6.25
N ALA A 54 -1.73 -5.85 6.04
CA ALA A 54 -0.50 -6.02 6.80
C ALA A 54 0.47 -4.88 6.53
N TRP A 55 0.58 -4.49 5.27
CA TRP A 55 1.45 -3.39 4.90
C TRP A 55 0.99 -2.09 5.54
N LEU A 56 -0.32 -1.85 5.53
CA LEU A 56 -0.87 -0.66 6.16
C LEU A 56 -0.55 -0.60 7.64
N GLU A 57 -0.65 -1.74 8.31
CA GLU A 57 -0.34 -1.77 9.74
C GLU A 57 1.09 -1.33 9.99
N GLU A 58 1.99 -1.73 9.12
CA GLU A 58 3.38 -1.33 9.25
C GLU A 58 3.57 0.15 8.98
N GLN A 59 2.78 0.68 8.06
CA GLN A 59 2.90 2.09 7.72
C GLN A 59 2.23 3.00 8.73
N LEU A 60 1.28 2.47 9.48
CA LEU A 60 0.54 3.26 10.45
C LEU A 60 1.27 3.30 11.78
N THR A 61 2.47 3.80 11.76
CA THR A 61 3.25 3.95 12.98
C THR A 61 2.84 5.23 13.67
N PRO A 62 2.29 5.15 14.88
CA PRO A 62 1.90 6.39 15.55
C PRO A 62 3.12 7.23 15.90
N HIS A 63 2.96 8.50 15.74
CA HIS A 63 4.03 9.45 16.09
C HIS A 63 3.56 10.29 17.25
N SER A 64 3.96 9.88 18.43
CA SER A 64 3.54 10.60 19.62
C SER A 64 4.28 11.90 19.81
N HIS A 65 5.42 12.04 19.16
CA HIS A 65 6.17 13.30 19.20
C HIS A 65 5.89 14.08 17.93
N SER A 66 4.69 14.54 17.85
CA SER A 66 4.25 15.22 16.65
C SER A 66 5.06 16.48 16.37
N LEU A 67 5.70 17.03 17.38
CA LEU A 67 6.49 18.22 17.19
C LEU A 67 7.53 18.01 16.10
N ALA A 68 8.18 16.88 16.12
CA ALA A 68 9.21 16.60 15.14
C ALA A 68 8.63 16.55 13.75
N HIS A 69 7.39 16.17 13.63
CA HIS A 69 6.75 16.07 12.33
C HIS A 69 6.14 17.37 11.89
N MET A 70 5.65 18.11 12.83
CA MET A 70 5.06 19.38 12.48
C MET A 70 6.10 20.37 11.98
N THR A 71 7.27 20.29 12.52
CA THR A 71 8.33 21.18 12.06
C THR A 71 8.79 20.80 10.67
N ALA A 72 8.53 19.60 10.25
CA ALA A 72 8.91 19.18 8.92
C ALA A 72 7.97 19.69 7.85
N LYS A 73 6.91 20.29 8.23
CA LYS A 73 5.94 20.76 7.24
C LYS A 73 6.25 22.08 6.67
#